data_b622c2b57db95d620a937b521bb31b9b
#
_entry.id   b622c2b57db95d620a937b521bb31b9b
#
_cell.length_a   1.000
_cell.length_b   1.000
_cell.length_c   1.000
_cell.angle_alpha   90.00
_cell.angle_beta   90.00
_cell.angle_gamma   90.00
#
_symmetry.space_group_name_H-M   'P 1'
#
loop_
_entity.id
_entity.type
_entity.pdbx_description
1 polymer ?
#
loop_
_entity_poly.entity_id
_entity_poly.type
_entity_poly.pdbx_seq_one_letter_code
_entity_poly.pdbx_strand_id
1 'polypeptide(L)'
;PIVIPTHNWSSQIVMAYVIGGIFESMGNNVSYVNADSQAVYESIRIGDVSISHEVWESAFGKSFTTALDKGGLLDYGDHEARTLEDMGYPNWVAEKGLCPGLPDWTALKNPDCAKNFVTPDSGGKGRMLEGPQTWHGDLIPQRVDALGLGDLWMVKFAGSADALWAELAAAKKEGRGTIIFNWTPNFTDGAGFTFIDFPPYTAGCRPEDGGDGKCGSPDGYLKKAVNADFPKTHPKAAAAFKKMSFSTSQIGAMAALVDVDKMT
;
A
#
# COMPACT_ATOMS: atom_id res chain seq x y z
N PRO A 1 -21.30 19.07 3.30
CA PRO A 1 -21.21 17.73 2.68
C PRO A 1 -20.32 16.82 3.49
N ILE A 2 -20.49 15.52 3.31
CA ILE A 2 -19.50 14.53 3.75
C ILE A 2 -18.36 14.55 2.71
N VAL A 3 -17.17 14.92 3.11
CA VAL A 3 -15.99 15.00 2.23
C VAL A 3 -15.20 13.71 2.31
N ILE A 4 -15.12 12.99 1.18
CA ILE A 4 -14.44 11.70 1.06
C ILE A 4 -13.15 11.87 0.26
N PRO A 5 -11.99 11.40 0.76
CA PRO A 5 -10.75 11.51 0.02
C PRO A 5 -10.66 10.46 -1.09
N THR A 6 -10.06 10.82 -2.21
CA THR A 6 -9.55 9.90 -3.21
C THR A 6 -8.03 9.99 -3.25
N HIS A 7 -7.39 8.84 -3.29
CA HIS A 7 -5.93 8.69 -3.41
C HIS A 7 -5.55 8.22 -4.82
N ASN A 8 -4.42 7.57 -4.97
CA ASN A 8 -3.85 7.20 -6.26
C ASN A 8 -3.70 5.68 -6.45
N TRP A 9 -4.59 4.89 -5.88
CA TRP A 9 -4.71 3.45 -6.15
C TRP A 9 -6.18 3.03 -6.24
N SER A 10 -6.44 1.98 -7.01
CA SER A 10 -7.76 1.65 -7.54
C SER A 10 -8.78 1.25 -6.49
N SER A 11 -8.44 0.39 -5.53
CA SER A 11 -9.40 -0.07 -4.50
C SER A 11 -9.95 1.10 -3.68
N GLN A 12 -9.07 2.03 -3.30
CA GLN A 12 -9.43 3.18 -2.51
C GLN A 12 -10.40 4.12 -3.26
N ILE A 13 -10.13 4.35 -4.55
CA ILE A 13 -10.98 5.20 -5.38
C ILE A 13 -12.36 4.56 -5.54
N VAL A 14 -12.44 3.28 -5.91
CA VAL A 14 -13.72 2.57 -6.08
C VAL A 14 -14.50 2.56 -4.77
N MET A 15 -13.83 2.25 -3.66
CA MET A 15 -14.44 2.21 -2.33
C MET A 15 -14.96 3.60 -1.90
N ALA A 16 -14.26 4.68 -2.24
CA ALA A 16 -14.71 6.04 -1.97
C ALA A 16 -16.10 6.31 -2.60
N TYR A 17 -16.27 5.93 -3.87
CA TYR A 17 -17.55 6.10 -4.57
C TYR A 17 -18.65 5.16 -4.08
N VAL A 18 -18.29 3.91 -3.72
CA VAL A 18 -19.25 2.96 -3.12
C VAL A 18 -19.79 3.52 -1.79
N ILE A 19 -18.91 4.00 -0.92
CA ILE A 19 -19.29 4.57 0.39
C ILE A 19 -20.07 5.87 0.20
N GLY A 20 -19.63 6.72 -0.73
CA GLY A 20 -20.32 7.95 -1.06
C GLY A 20 -21.75 7.70 -1.56
N GLY A 21 -21.94 6.75 -2.47
CA GLY A 21 -23.27 6.34 -2.93
C GLY A 21 -24.17 5.82 -1.80
N ILE A 22 -23.60 5.10 -0.83
CA ILE A 22 -24.36 4.69 0.37
C ILE A 22 -24.80 5.92 1.17
N PHE A 23 -23.91 6.88 1.41
CA PHE A 23 -24.25 8.09 2.15
C PHE A 23 -25.29 8.96 1.41
N GLU A 24 -25.19 9.06 0.09
CA GLU A 24 -26.17 9.75 -0.74
C GLU A 24 -27.56 9.08 -0.66
N SER A 25 -27.61 7.74 -0.69
CA SER A 25 -28.86 6.98 -0.52
C SER A 25 -29.51 7.20 0.85
N MET A 26 -28.72 7.63 1.84
CA MET A 26 -29.19 7.99 3.18
C MET A 26 -29.62 9.48 3.27
N GLY A 27 -29.58 10.22 2.17
CA GLY A 27 -29.96 11.63 2.10
C GLY A 27 -28.84 12.62 2.46
N ASN A 28 -27.58 12.20 2.45
CA ASN A 28 -26.45 13.10 2.69
C ASN A 28 -25.93 13.69 1.38
N ASN A 29 -25.42 14.93 1.45
CA ASN A 29 -24.59 15.48 0.39
C ASN A 29 -23.17 14.96 0.53
N VAL A 30 -22.59 14.48 -0.56
CA VAL A 30 -21.22 13.96 -0.62
C VAL A 30 -20.38 14.79 -1.59
N SER A 31 -19.14 14.96 -1.27
CA SER A 31 -18.11 15.51 -2.18
C SER A 31 -16.82 14.71 -2.07
N TYR A 32 -16.04 14.73 -3.15
CA TYR A 32 -14.76 14.01 -3.22
C TYR A 32 -13.62 15.00 -3.37
N VAL A 33 -12.51 14.71 -2.73
CA VAL A 33 -11.30 15.52 -2.82
C VAL A 33 -10.09 14.62 -3.04
N ASN A 34 -9.25 15.01 -3.98
CA ASN A 34 -7.97 14.33 -4.16
C ASN A 34 -7.03 14.74 -3.01
N ALA A 35 -6.50 13.78 -2.29
CA ALA A 35 -5.66 13.99 -1.13
C ALA A 35 -4.44 13.06 -1.14
N ASP A 36 -3.31 13.56 -0.66
CA ASP A 36 -2.14 12.73 -0.39
C ASP A 36 -2.44 11.72 0.73
N SER A 37 -1.96 10.51 0.58
CA SER A 37 -2.27 9.39 1.47
C SER A 37 -1.68 9.50 2.87
N GLN A 38 -0.68 10.34 3.08
CA GLN A 38 -0.12 10.63 4.40
C GLN A 38 -0.67 11.93 5.00
N ALA A 39 -0.78 12.99 4.19
CA ALA A 39 -1.29 14.29 4.63
C ALA A 39 -2.79 14.25 4.96
N VAL A 40 -3.54 13.29 4.44
CA VAL A 40 -4.99 13.17 4.64
C VAL A 40 -5.39 13.11 6.12
N TYR A 41 -4.59 12.52 6.99
CA TYR A 41 -4.92 12.39 8.40
C TYR A 41 -4.96 13.74 9.13
N GLU A 42 -4.08 14.65 8.77
CA GLU A 42 -4.15 16.04 9.28
C GLU A 42 -5.40 16.75 8.74
N SER A 43 -5.73 16.56 7.45
CA SER A 43 -6.95 17.14 6.85
C SER A 43 -8.22 16.61 7.52
N ILE A 44 -8.25 15.32 7.90
CA ILE A 44 -9.36 14.75 8.68
C ILE A 44 -9.39 15.36 10.08
N ARG A 45 -8.23 15.49 10.74
CA ARG A 45 -8.12 16.02 12.09
C ARG A 45 -8.69 17.44 12.20
N ILE A 46 -8.40 18.29 11.22
CA ILE A 46 -8.88 19.71 11.22
C ILE A 46 -10.27 19.89 10.60
N GLY A 47 -10.86 18.84 10.00
CA GLY A 47 -12.24 18.85 9.50
C GLY A 47 -12.42 19.20 8.01
N ASP A 48 -11.33 19.34 7.25
CA ASP A 48 -11.39 19.55 5.80
C ASP A 48 -11.84 18.29 5.05
N VAL A 49 -11.54 17.11 5.61
CA VAL A 49 -11.96 15.79 5.15
C VAL A 49 -12.75 15.11 6.26
N SER A 50 -13.84 14.43 5.91
CA SER A 50 -14.75 13.83 6.90
C SER A 50 -14.30 12.46 7.38
N ILE A 51 -13.80 11.62 6.48
CA ILE A 51 -13.49 10.21 6.73
C ILE A 51 -12.23 9.77 5.98
N SER A 52 -11.62 8.67 6.44
CA SER A 52 -10.77 7.79 5.62
C SER A 52 -11.28 6.36 5.76
N HIS A 53 -11.51 5.71 4.63
CA HIS A 53 -12.07 4.37 4.56
C HIS A 53 -11.02 3.29 4.32
N GLU A 54 -9.80 3.69 4.01
CA GLU A 54 -8.70 2.78 3.70
C GLU A 54 -7.41 3.30 4.35
N VAL A 55 -7.30 3.06 5.66
CA VAL A 55 -6.13 3.42 6.47
C VAL A 55 -5.17 2.24 6.52
N TRP A 56 -4.01 2.42 5.93
CA TRP A 56 -2.89 1.45 5.91
C TRP A 56 -1.92 1.75 7.05
N GLU A 57 -2.24 1.30 8.24
CA GLU A 57 -1.48 1.61 9.46
C GLU A 57 -0.02 1.11 9.37
N SER A 58 0.23 0.01 8.66
CA SER A 58 1.57 -0.53 8.47
C SER A 58 2.50 0.40 7.66
N ALA A 59 1.96 1.14 6.69
CA ALA A 59 2.70 2.09 5.87
C ALA A 59 2.66 3.50 6.45
N PHE A 60 1.46 3.97 6.82
CA PHE A 60 1.19 5.35 7.21
C PHE A 60 0.97 5.51 8.72
N GLY A 61 1.31 4.49 9.50
CA GLY A 61 1.01 4.41 10.92
C GLY A 61 1.46 5.64 11.70
N LYS A 62 2.65 6.17 11.41
CA LYS A 62 3.17 7.33 12.10
C LYS A 62 2.36 8.61 11.83
N SER A 63 1.95 8.86 10.60
CA SER A 63 1.09 9.99 10.25
C SER A 63 -0.29 9.86 10.89
N PHE A 64 -0.86 8.65 10.85
CA PHE A 64 -2.14 8.34 11.47
C PHE A 64 -2.08 8.46 13.00
N THR A 65 -1.13 7.83 13.66
CA THR A 65 -0.98 7.87 15.11
C THR A 65 -0.67 9.27 15.62
N THR A 66 0.15 10.02 14.89
CA THR A 66 0.42 11.43 15.24
C THR A 66 -0.85 12.28 15.19
N ALA A 67 -1.70 12.09 14.19
CA ALA A 67 -2.97 12.80 14.09
C ALA A 67 -3.95 12.38 15.21
N LEU A 68 -3.99 11.10 15.56
CA LEU A 68 -4.76 10.60 16.70
C LEU A 68 -4.32 11.27 18.02
N ASP A 69 -3.02 11.32 18.28
CA ASP A 69 -2.44 11.89 19.52
C ASP A 69 -2.73 13.39 19.66
N LYS A 70 -2.79 14.11 18.53
CA LYS A 70 -3.17 15.54 18.52
C LYS A 70 -4.65 15.78 18.81
N GLY A 71 -5.50 14.76 18.70
CA GLY A 71 -6.95 14.87 18.81
C GLY A 71 -7.60 15.47 17.56
N GLY A 72 -8.92 15.33 17.47
CA GLY A 72 -9.70 15.78 16.31
C GLY A 72 -9.91 14.72 15.22
N LEU A 73 -9.17 13.59 15.29
CA LEU A 73 -9.36 12.40 14.49
C LEU A 73 -9.67 11.22 15.41
N LEU A 74 -10.56 10.35 14.99
CA LEU A 74 -10.93 9.12 15.72
C LEU A 74 -10.59 7.89 14.88
N ASP A 75 -9.97 6.89 15.51
CA ASP A 75 -9.94 5.53 14.98
C ASP A 75 -11.37 4.98 14.97
N TYR A 76 -11.85 4.59 13.79
CA TYR A 76 -13.24 4.16 13.62
C TYR A 76 -13.39 2.65 13.41
N GLY A 77 -12.34 1.91 13.70
CA GLY A 77 -12.28 0.44 13.71
C GLY A 77 -11.77 -0.16 12.41
N ASP A 78 -11.59 -1.46 12.47
CA ASP A 78 -10.99 -2.25 11.41
C ASP A 78 -12.05 -2.69 10.37
N HIS A 79 -11.58 -2.95 9.15
CA HIS A 79 -12.24 -3.85 8.21
C HIS A 79 -11.87 -5.31 8.55
N GLU A 80 -12.57 -6.27 7.97
CA GLU A 80 -12.21 -7.68 8.03
C GLU A 80 -10.86 -7.97 7.32
N ALA A 81 -10.55 -7.17 6.30
CA ALA A 81 -9.37 -7.34 5.48
C ALA A 81 -8.07 -7.15 6.28
N ARG A 82 -7.20 -8.16 6.21
CA ARG A 82 -5.82 -8.07 6.71
C ARG A 82 -4.93 -7.41 5.68
N THR A 83 -3.90 -6.71 6.14
CA THR A 83 -2.96 -5.98 5.30
C THR A 83 -1.55 -6.53 5.40
N LEU A 84 -0.87 -6.56 4.27
CA LEU A 84 0.58 -6.68 4.15
C LEU A 84 1.02 -5.82 2.98
N GLU A 85 2.09 -5.06 3.14
CA GLU A 85 2.68 -4.22 2.13
C GLU A 85 4.18 -4.44 2.15
N ASP A 86 4.76 -4.95 1.08
CA ASP A 86 6.21 -5.10 0.97
C ASP A 86 6.64 -5.35 -0.48
N MET A 87 7.94 -5.52 -0.68
CA MET A 87 8.51 -5.95 -1.93
C MET A 87 8.22 -7.43 -2.17
N GLY A 88 7.96 -7.78 -3.41
CA GLY A 88 7.72 -9.16 -3.80
C GLY A 88 7.94 -9.38 -5.29
N TYR A 89 7.61 -10.55 -5.76
CA TYR A 89 7.87 -10.97 -7.13
C TYR A 89 6.74 -11.86 -7.67
N PRO A 90 6.50 -11.86 -8.98
CA PRO A 90 5.55 -12.77 -9.60
C PRO A 90 6.10 -14.20 -9.62
N ASN A 91 5.22 -15.18 -9.47
CA ASN A 91 5.61 -16.59 -9.30
C ASN A 91 6.46 -17.16 -10.44
N TRP A 92 6.35 -16.62 -11.67
CA TRP A 92 7.22 -17.06 -12.77
C TRP A 92 8.72 -16.85 -12.50
N VAL A 93 9.09 -15.95 -11.60
CA VAL A 93 10.50 -15.73 -11.18
C VAL A 93 11.04 -17.02 -10.53
N ALA A 94 10.26 -17.61 -9.62
CA ALA A 94 10.61 -18.87 -8.98
C ALA A 94 10.51 -20.06 -9.97
N GLU A 95 9.44 -20.11 -10.75
CA GLU A 95 9.21 -21.17 -11.75
C GLU A 95 10.33 -21.26 -12.80
N LYS A 96 10.90 -20.12 -13.18
CA LYS A 96 12.02 -20.04 -14.12
C LYS A 96 13.40 -20.15 -13.44
N GLY A 97 13.44 -20.25 -12.11
CA GLY A 97 14.68 -20.31 -11.36
C GLY A 97 15.58 -19.07 -11.50
N LEU A 98 14.98 -17.88 -11.67
CA LEU A 98 15.73 -16.64 -11.89
C LEU A 98 16.45 -16.14 -10.64
N CYS A 99 15.97 -16.51 -9.46
CA CYS A 99 16.61 -16.21 -8.18
C CYS A 99 16.36 -17.36 -7.18
N PRO A 100 17.14 -18.44 -7.26
CA PRO A 100 17.01 -19.56 -6.34
C PRO A 100 17.18 -19.12 -4.88
N GLY A 101 16.30 -19.60 -4.03
CA GLY A 101 16.29 -19.26 -2.60
C GLY A 101 15.20 -18.28 -2.20
N LEU A 102 14.59 -17.51 -3.13
CA LEU A 102 13.40 -16.74 -2.84
C LEU A 102 12.26 -17.68 -2.38
N PRO A 103 11.43 -17.28 -1.40
CA PRO A 103 11.25 -15.92 -0.87
C PRO A 103 12.23 -15.47 0.20
N ASP A 104 13.16 -16.31 0.68
CA ASP A 104 14.16 -15.86 1.67
C ASP A 104 14.97 -14.69 1.09
N TRP A 105 14.96 -13.54 1.77
CA TRP A 105 15.66 -12.33 1.34
C TRP A 105 17.16 -12.52 1.16
N THR A 106 17.76 -13.50 1.84
CA THR A 106 19.21 -13.78 1.71
C THR A 106 19.59 -14.23 0.31
N ALA A 107 18.64 -14.75 -0.48
CA ALA A 107 18.83 -15.04 -1.90
C ALA A 107 19.26 -13.80 -2.71
N LEU A 108 18.84 -12.61 -2.29
CA LEU A 108 19.20 -11.34 -2.94
C LEU A 108 20.68 -11.00 -2.82
N LYS A 109 21.42 -11.64 -1.93
CA LYS A 109 22.89 -11.49 -1.80
C LYS A 109 23.66 -12.19 -2.92
N ASN A 110 22.99 -13.01 -3.71
CA ASN A 110 23.61 -13.72 -4.82
C ASN A 110 23.70 -12.80 -6.06
N PRO A 111 24.91 -12.49 -6.57
CA PRO A 111 25.05 -11.69 -7.79
C PRO A 111 24.38 -12.30 -9.01
N ASP A 112 24.29 -13.63 -9.12
CA ASP A 112 23.63 -14.30 -10.23
C ASP A 112 22.10 -14.12 -10.19
N CYS A 113 21.53 -13.97 -9.00
CA CYS A 113 20.15 -13.53 -8.86
C CYS A 113 19.98 -12.10 -9.41
N ALA A 114 20.72 -11.14 -8.91
CA ALA A 114 20.60 -9.73 -9.27
C ALA A 114 20.70 -9.46 -10.78
N LYS A 115 21.56 -10.20 -11.49
CA LYS A 115 21.73 -10.09 -12.96
C LYS A 115 20.44 -10.32 -13.74
N ASN A 116 19.55 -11.19 -13.26
CA ASN A 116 18.28 -11.49 -13.93
C ASN A 116 17.23 -10.39 -13.77
N PHE A 117 17.51 -9.37 -12.95
CA PHE A 117 16.62 -8.25 -12.63
C PHE A 117 17.15 -6.90 -13.13
N VAL A 118 18.21 -6.92 -13.92
CA VAL A 118 18.80 -5.71 -14.50
C VAL A 118 17.85 -5.11 -15.53
N THR A 119 17.71 -3.79 -15.49
CA THR A 119 16.93 -2.99 -16.45
C THR A 119 17.80 -1.88 -17.01
N PRO A 120 17.44 -1.25 -18.15
CA PRO A 120 18.25 -0.19 -18.76
C PRO A 120 18.57 0.98 -17.82
N ASP A 121 17.68 1.27 -16.88
CA ASP A 121 17.78 2.38 -15.92
C ASP A 121 18.45 1.99 -14.60
N SER A 122 18.88 0.74 -14.44
CA SER A 122 19.42 0.24 -13.17
C SER A 122 20.94 0.24 -13.05
N GLY A 123 21.65 0.78 -14.04
CA GLY A 123 23.12 0.91 -13.97
C GLY A 123 23.86 -0.41 -13.77
N GLY A 124 23.30 -1.52 -14.26
CA GLY A 124 23.87 -2.87 -14.13
C GLY A 124 23.54 -3.59 -12.81
N LYS A 125 22.80 -2.97 -11.91
CA LYS A 125 22.27 -3.60 -10.69
C LYS A 125 20.88 -4.20 -10.95
N GLY A 126 20.48 -5.17 -10.14
CA GLY A 126 19.09 -5.60 -10.08
C GLY A 126 18.19 -4.42 -9.64
N ARG A 127 17.04 -4.27 -10.28
CA ARG A 127 16.07 -3.21 -9.95
C ARG A 127 14.97 -3.75 -9.05
N MET A 128 14.70 -3.04 -7.95
CA MET A 128 13.48 -3.12 -7.18
C MET A 128 12.64 -1.87 -7.49
N LEU A 129 11.41 -2.04 -7.96
CA LEU A 129 10.52 -0.94 -8.27
C LEU A 129 9.56 -0.71 -7.10
N GLU A 130 9.80 0.37 -6.36
CA GLU A 130 8.94 0.85 -5.29
C GLU A 130 7.74 1.62 -5.86
N GLY A 131 6.69 1.79 -5.07
CA GLY A 131 5.59 2.71 -5.38
C GLY A 131 6.03 4.18 -5.41
N PRO A 132 5.10 5.11 -5.61
CA PRO A 132 5.40 6.54 -5.49
C PRO A 132 6.11 6.86 -4.17
N GLN A 133 7.17 7.67 -4.22
CA GLN A 133 7.96 8.01 -3.03
C GLN A 133 7.12 8.63 -1.90
N THR A 134 6.01 9.28 -2.24
CA THR A 134 5.06 9.84 -1.26
C THR A 134 4.37 8.77 -0.40
N TRP A 135 4.41 7.50 -0.80
CA TRP A 135 3.79 6.43 0.00
C TRP A 135 4.61 6.08 1.24
N HIS A 136 5.90 5.79 1.07
CA HIS A 136 6.77 5.27 2.15
C HIS A 136 8.06 6.06 2.35
N GLY A 137 8.26 7.16 1.62
CA GLY A 137 9.53 7.88 1.65
C GLY A 137 10.70 6.97 1.22
N ASP A 138 11.74 6.95 2.02
CA ASP A 138 12.96 6.19 1.73
C ASP A 138 13.05 4.85 2.50
N LEU A 139 11.92 4.32 2.98
CA LEU A 139 11.90 3.10 3.80
C LEU A 139 12.57 1.90 3.11
N ILE A 140 12.22 1.65 1.83
CA ILE A 140 12.78 0.52 1.08
C ILE A 140 14.26 0.74 0.70
N PRO A 141 14.68 1.91 0.18
CA PRO A 141 16.11 2.20 0.00
C PRO A 141 16.94 2.01 1.28
N GLN A 142 16.46 2.50 2.41
CA GLN A 142 17.15 2.33 3.71
C GLN A 142 17.27 0.86 4.11
N ARG A 143 16.23 0.05 3.86
CA ARG A 143 16.28 -1.40 4.11
C ARG A 143 17.30 -2.10 3.21
N VAL A 144 17.33 -1.78 1.93
CA VAL A 144 18.31 -2.33 0.98
C VAL A 144 19.74 -2.05 1.43
N ASP A 145 20.00 -0.84 1.87
CA ASP A 145 21.32 -0.44 2.40
C ASP A 145 21.64 -1.14 3.73
N ALA A 146 20.68 -1.16 4.66
CA ALA A 146 20.86 -1.79 5.98
C ALA A 146 21.11 -3.30 5.90
N LEU A 147 20.52 -3.97 4.90
CA LEU A 147 20.73 -5.40 4.65
C LEU A 147 22.01 -5.69 3.85
N GLY A 148 22.75 -4.66 3.45
CA GLY A 148 23.99 -4.80 2.67
C GLY A 148 23.74 -5.24 1.23
N LEU A 149 22.60 -4.87 0.65
CA LEU A 149 22.22 -5.24 -0.71
C LEU A 149 22.55 -4.15 -1.75
N GLY A 150 22.93 -2.94 -1.33
CA GLY A 150 23.09 -1.77 -2.18
C GLY A 150 24.15 -1.88 -3.29
N ASP A 151 25.11 -2.81 -3.18
CA ASP A 151 26.07 -3.08 -4.25
C ASP A 151 25.45 -3.83 -5.44
N LEU A 152 24.47 -4.68 -5.16
CA LEU A 152 23.82 -5.56 -6.14
C LEU A 152 22.47 -5.03 -6.63
N TRP A 153 21.78 -4.26 -5.80
CA TRP A 153 20.41 -3.81 -6.04
C TRP A 153 20.29 -2.31 -5.94
N MET A 154 19.35 -1.77 -6.71
CA MET A 154 18.93 -0.39 -6.58
C MET A 154 17.41 -0.30 -6.53
N VAL A 155 16.90 0.67 -5.78
CA VAL A 155 15.49 0.98 -5.70
C VAL A 155 15.18 2.15 -6.64
N LYS A 156 14.14 1.99 -7.44
CA LYS A 156 13.54 3.05 -8.26
C LYS A 156 12.11 3.26 -7.80
N PHE A 157 11.65 4.49 -7.88
CA PHE A 157 10.26 4.83 -7.55
C PHE A 157 9.42 4.90 -8.82
N ALA A 158 8.28 4.23 -8.79
CA ALA A 158 7.25 4.36 -9.81
C ALA A 158 6.50 5.69 -9.64
N GLY A 159 6.01 6.24 -10.74
CA GLY A 159 5.21 7.46 -10.70
C GLY A 159 3.75 7.23 -10.28
N SER A 160 3.28 5.97 -10.31
CA SER A 160 1.89 5.58 -10.00
C SER A 160 1.80 4.09 -9.72
N ALA A 161 0.67 3.63 -9.16
CA ALA A 161 0.35 2.22 -9.04
C ALA A 161 0.32 1.51 -10.40
N ASP A 162 -0.25 2.16 -11.44
CA ASP A 162 -0.30 1.60 -12.80
C ASP A 162 1.08 1.25 -13.35
N ALA A 163 2.11 2.02 -13.00
CA ALA A 163 3.47 1.75 -13.43
C ALA A 163 4.03 0.44 -12.82
N LEU A 164 3.60 0.06 -11.62
CA LEU A 164 3.94 -1.24 -11.01
C LEU A 164 3.34 -2.40 -11.82
N TRP A 165 2.09 -2.25 -12.25
CA TRP A 165 1.39 -3.28 -13.04
C TRP A 165 1.93 -3.38 -14.46
N ALA A 166 2.28 -2.24 -15.05
CA ALA A 166 2.94 -2.19 -16.36
C ALA A 166 4.32 -2.89 -16.32
N GLU A 167 5.06 -2.74 -15.22
CA GLU A 167 6.33 -3.45 -15.01
C GLU A 167 6.14 -4.96 -14.98
N LEU A 168 5.13 -5.47 -14.25
CA LEU A 168 4.84 -6.91 -14.24
C LEU A 168 4.61 -7.44 -15.66
N ALA A 169 3.81 -6.73 -16.46
CA ALA A 169 3.51 -7.11 -17.83
C ALA A 169 4.76 -7.07 -18.74
N ALA A 170 5.58 -6.03 -18.62
CA ALA A 170 6.81 -5.86 -19.38
C ALA A 170 7.84 -6.94 -19.05
N ALA A 171 8.10 -7.19 -17.77
CA ALA A 171 9.04 -8.20 -17.31
C ALA A 171 8.64 -9.60 -17.78
N LYS A 172 7.34 -9.92 -17.72
CA LYS A 172 6.80 -11.18 -18.23
C LYS A 172 7.06 -11.36 -19.72
N LYS A 173 6.79 -10.33 -20.51
CA LYS A 173 7.01 -10.32 -21.96
C LYS A 173 8.48 -10.47 -22.32
N GLU A 174 9.37 -9.80 -21.58
CA GLU A 174 10.83 -9.83 -21.79
C GLU A 174 11.48 -11.09 -21.21
N GLY A 175 10.78 -11.84 -20.36
CA GLY A 175 11.29 -13.06 -19.73
C GLY A 175 12.32 -12.82 -18.63
N ARG A 176 12.44 -11.58 -18.14
CA ARG A 176 13.34 -11.21 -17.03
C ARG A 176 12.65 -11.30 -15.67
N GLY A 177 13.45 -11.31 -14.61
CA GLY A 177 12.94 -11.15 -13.26
C GLY A 177 12.47 -9.72 -13.00
N THR A 178 11.55 -9.59 -12.03
CA THR A 178 11.16 -8.31 -11.49
C THR A 178 10.79 -8.43 -10.03
N ILE A 179 11.16 -7.43 -9.23
CA ILE A 179 10.74 -7.25 -7.86
C ILE A 179 10.05 -5.89 -7.79
N ILE A 180 8.80 -5.89 -7.35
CA ILE A 180 8.02 -4.67 -7.19
C ILE A 180 7.45 -4.57 -5.79
N PHE A 181 7.17 -3.34 -5.36
CA PHE A 181 6.29 -3.10 -4.22
C PHE A 181 4.87 -3.53 -4.56
N ASN A 182 4.22 -4.19 -3.64
CA ASN A 182 2.83 -4.63 -3.76
C ASN A 182 2.17 -4.71 -2.38
N TRP A 183 0.89 -4.97 -2.37
CA TRP A 183 0.12 -5.08 -1.15
C TRP A 183 -1.01 -6.09 -1.28
N THR A 184 -1.52 -6.54 -0.15
CA THR A 184 -2.77 -7.27 -0.04
C THR A 184 -3.64 -6.57 1.02
N PRO A 185 -4.95 -6.37 0.79
CA PRO A 185 -5.78 -6.86 -0.33
C PRO A 185 -5.54 -6.07 -1.62
N ASN A 186 -5.39 -6.78 -2.75
CA ASN A 186 -5.24 -6.19 -4.07
C ASN A 186 -5.74 -7.18 -5.14
N PHE A 187 -5.90 -6.75 -6.39
CA PHE A 187 -6.27 -7.63 -7.51
C PHE A 187 -5.23 -8.73 -7.78
N THR A 188 -4.00 -8.54 -7.34
CA THR A 188 -2.91 -9.52 -7.45
C THR A 188 -3.04 -10.71 -6.48
N ASP A 189 -3.99 -10.66 -5.54
CA ASP A 189 -4.25 -11.70 -4.55
C ASP A 189 -4.63 -13.00 -5.21
N GLY A 190 -4.31 -13.80 -5.75
CA GLY A 190 -4.68 -14.96 -6.53
C GLY A 190 -4.08 -14.99 -7.95
N ALA A 191 -3.30 -13.97 -8.30
CA ALA A 191 -2.66 -13.85 -9.60
C ALA A 191 -1.21 -14.37 -9.62
N GLY A 192 -0.77 -15.06 -8.56
CA GLY A 192 0.57 -15.64 -8.49
C GLY A 192 1.66 -14.61 -8.19
N PHE A 193 1.53 -13.94 -7.06
CA PHE A 193 2.53 -13.02 -6.51
C PHE A 193 2.98 -13.49 -5.13
N THR A 194 4.27 -13.39 -4.83
CA THR A 194 4.86 -13.80 -3.56
C THR A 194 5.67 -12.66 -2.96
N PHE A 195 5.40 -12.34 -1.70
CA PHE A 195 6.22 -11.38 -0.94
C PHE A 195 7.55 -11.99 -0.53
N ILE A 196 8.58 -11.16 -0.44
CA ILE A 196 9.90 -11.56 0.04
C ILE A 196 9.87 -11.64 1.57
N ASP A 197 10.38 -12.73 2.13
CA ASP A 197 10.50 -12.93 3.57
C ASP A 197 11.73 -12.15 4.09
N PHE A 198 11.53 -10.85 4.36
CA PHE A 198 12.51 -10.03 5.05
C PHE A 198 12.58 -10.39 6.54
N PRO A 199 13.61 -9.94 7.29
CA PRO A 199 13.64 -10.13 8.73
C PRO A 199 12.34 -9.64 9.37
N PRO A 200 11.79 -10.35 10.37
CA PRO A 200 10.51 -10.02 10.97
C PRO A 200 10.46 -8.59 11.50
N TYR A 201 9.32 -7.94 11.34
CA TYR A 201 9.07 -6.65 11.95
C TYR A 201 9.05 -6.77 13.48
N THR A 202 9.71 -5.82 14.13
CA THR A 202 9.61 -5.60 15.57
C THR A 202 9.40 -4.12 15.83
N ALA A 203 8.66 -3.78 16.89
CA ALA A 203 8.40 -2.38 17.22
C ALA A 203 9.73 -1.61 17.38
N GLY A 204 9.81 -0.46 16.74
CA GLY A 204 11.01 0.39 16.76
C GLY A 204 12.13 -0.03 15.81
N CYS A 205 11.95 -1.05 14.97
CA CYS A 205 13.01 -1.52 14.07
C CYS A 205 13.25 -0.60 12.87
N ARG A 206 12.33 0.32 12.56
CA ARG A 206 12.47 1.26 11.44
C ARG A 206 13.42 2.41 11.79
N PRO A 207 14.15 2.98 10.81
CA PRO A 207 15.07 4.09 11.05
C PRO A 207 14.40 5.32 11.67
N GLU A 208 13.17 5.61 11.28
CA GLU A 208 12.37 6.71 11.82
C GLU A 208 12.05 6.58 13.32
N ASP A 209 12.14 5.36 13.85
CA ASP A 209 11.98 5.05 15.27
C ASP A 209 13.32 4.78 15.99
N GLY A 210 14.44 5.01 15.28
CA GLY A 210 15.79 4.78 15.78
C GLY A 210 16.32 3.36 15.62
N GLY A 211 15.62 2.51 14.89
CA GLY A 211 16.02 1.14 14.58
C GLY A 211 17.07 1.04 13.46
N ASP A 212 17.55 -0.18 13.21
CA ASP A 212 18.57 -0.44 12.21
C ASP A 212 18.05 -0.57 10.76
N GLY A 213 16.73 -0.54 10.57
CA GLY A 213 16.09 -0.55 9.27
C GLY A 213 16.08 -1.89 8.54
N LYS A 214 16.50 -2.98 9.18
CA LYS A 214 16.60 -4.29 8.51
C LYS A 214 15.30 -5.05 8.41
N CYS A 215 14.27 -4.68 9.17
CA CYS A 215 13.02 -5.42 9.23
C CYS A 215 12.12 -5.23 8.01
N GLY A 216 11.31 -6.24 7.73
CA GLY A 216 10.20 -6.21 6.80
C GLY A 216 9.04 -5.35 7.31
N SER A 217 7.94 -5.38 6.58
CA SER A 217 6.71 -4.68 6.97
C SER A 217 5.88 -5.50 7.96
N PRO A 218 5.17 -4.86 8.91
CA PRO A 218 4.20 -5.56 9.74
C PRO A 218 2.97 -5.94 8.93
N ASP A 219 2.32 -7.03 9.30
CA ASP A 219 0.94 -7.28 8.91
C ASP A 219 -0.03 -6.58 9.88
N GLY A 220 -1.27 -6.38 9.44
CA GLY A 220 -2.29 -5.72 10.25
C GLY A 220 -3.68 -5.86 9.66
N TYR A 221 -4.55 -4.95 10.03
CA TYR A 221 -5.88 -4.80 9.46
C TYR A 221 -6.01 -3.45 8.77
N LEU A 222 -6.76 -3.42 7.69
CA LEU A 222 -7.18 -2.17 7.07
C LEU A 222 -8.16 -1.46 8.01
N LYS A 223 -7.97 -0.16 8.23
CA LYS A 223 -8.75 0.61 9.19
C LYS A 223 -9.58 1.72 8.55
N LYS A 224 -10.47 2.27 9.38
CA LYS A 224 -11.26 3.46 9.10
C LYS A 224 -10.91 4.55 10.10
N ALA A 225 -11.00 5.79 9.65
CA ALA A 225 -10.83 6.97 10.50
C ALA A 225 -11.89 8.01 10.16
N VAL A 226 -12.25 8.86 11.12
CA VAL A 226 -13.19 9.95 10.91
C VAL A 226 -12.74 11.20 11.66
N ASN A 227 -13.17 12.37 11.18
CA ASN A 227 -13.11 13.59 11.98
C ASN A 227 -13.97 13.45 13.24
N ALA A 228 -13.49 13.96 14.36
CA ALA A 228 -14.15 13.80 15.68
C ALA A 228 -15.57 14.41 15.74
N ASP A 229 -15.90 15.37 14.87
CA ASP A 229 -17.23 15.96 14.81
C ASP A 229 -18.17 15.23 13.82
N PHE A 230 -17.62 14.34 12.98
CA PHE A 230 -18.42 13.58 12.01
C PHE A 230 -19.57 12.78 12.66
N PRO A 231 -19.39 12.05 13.77
CA PRO A 231 -20.49 11.37 14.45
C PRO A 231 -21.56 12.30 15.02
N LYS A 232 -21.21 13.55 15.31
CA LYS A 232 -22.13 14.57 15.85
C LYS A 232 -22.94 15.24 14.73
N THR A 233 -22.27 15.55 13.62
CA THR A 233 -22.87 16.26 12.48
C THR A 233 -23.64 15.34 11.54
N HIS A 234 -23.22 14.09 11.42
CA HIS A 234 -23.81 13.07 10.52
C HIS A 234 -24.03 11.73 11.25
N PRO A 235 -24.81 11.67 12.33
CA PRO A 235 -24.88 10.51 13.22
C PRO A 235 -25.29 9.21 12.53
N LYS A 236 -26.23 9.28 11.58
CA LYS A 236 -26.69 8.09 10.82
C LYS A 236 -25.61 7.57 9.88
N ALA A 237 -24.96 8.46 9.13
CA ALA A 237 -23.86 8.10 8.23
C ALA A 237 -22.66 7.54 9.01
N ALA A 238 -22.32 8.15 10.14
CA ALA A 238 -21.27 7.69 11.01
C ALA A 238 -21.56 6.29 11.59
N ALA A 239 -22.79 6.03 12.03
CA ALA A 239 -23.20 4.71 12.52
C ALA A 239 -23.15 3.65 11.41
N ALA A 240 -23.56 3.99 10.19
CA ALA A 240 -23.42 3.11 9.03
C ALA A 240 -21.95 2.85 8.71
N PHE A 241 -21.11 3.88 8.64
CA PHE A 241 -19.69 3.77 8.35
C PHE A 241 -18.95 2.91 9.37
N LYS A 242 -19.30 3.03 10.64
CA LYS A 242 -18.70 2.20 11.70
C LYS A 242 -18.96 0.70 11.50
N LYS A 243 -20.13 0.34 10.94
CA LYS A 243 -20.51 -1.04 10.65
C LYS A 243 -19.97 -1.57 9.33
N MET A 244 -19.52 -0.68 8.42
CA MET A 244 -18.94 -1.13 7.15
C MET A 244 -17.65 -1.89 7.41
N SER A 245 -17.54 -3.08 6.81
CA SER A 245 -16.37 -3.93 6.89
C SER A 245 -16.22 -4.65 5.56
N PHE A 246 -15.11 -4.41 4.89
CA PHE A 246 -14.79 -5.04 3.60
C PHE A 246 -13.80 -6.18 3.83
N SER A 247 -14.05 -7.31 3.17
CA SER A 247 -13.15 -8.45 3.15
C SER A 247 -12.01 -8.24 2.15
N THR A 248 -10.94 -9.03 2.29
CA THR A 248 -9.83 -9.07 1.35
C THR A 248 -10.32 -9.30 -0.09
N SER A 249 -11.24 -10.24 -0.29
CA SER A 249 -11.79 -10.55 -1.61
C SER A 249 -12.62 -9.41 -2.20
N GLN A 250 -13.39 -8.69 -1.39
CA GLN A 250 -14.17 -7.53 -1.85
C GLN A 250 -13.26 -6.39 -2.31
N ILE A 251 -12.21 -6.10 -1.55
CA ILE A 251 -11.25 -5.03 -1.91
C ILE A 251 -10.46 -5.41 -3.15
N GLY A 252 -9.99 -6.66 -3.25
CA GLY A 252 -9.31 -7.16 -4.44
C GLY A 252 -10.22 -7.10 -5.69
N ALA A 253 -11.50 -7.42 -5.55
CA ALA A 253 -12.47 -7.30 -6.64
C ALA A 253 -12.69 -5.85 -7.07
N MET A 254 -12.78 -4.90 -6.12
CA MET A 254 -12.87 -3.47 -6.45
C MET A 254 -11.63 -2.97 -7.21
N ALA A 255 -10.44 -3.39 -6.79
CA ALA A 255 -9.20 -3.07 -7.52
C ALA A 255 -9.23 -3.65 -8.95
N ALA A 256 -9.69 -4.90 -9.11
CA ALA A 256 -9.75 -5.57 -10.40
C ALA A 256 -10.66 -4.86 -11.42
N LEU A 257 -11.76 -4.25 -10.97
CA LEU A 257 -12.64 -3.48 -11.86
C LEU A 257 -11.87 -2.41 -12.65
N VAL A 258 -10.90 -1.76 -12.04
CA VAL A 258 -10.08 -0.73 -12.69
C VAL A 258 -8.82 -1.31 -13.31
N ASP A 259 -8.05 -2.09 -12.54
CA ASP A 259 -6.72 -2.53 -12.95
C ASP A 259 -6.76 -3.65 -14.00
N VAL A 260 -7.80 -4.49 -13.97
CA VAL A 260 -7.98 -5.61 -14.91
C VAL A 260 -9.05 -5.31 -15.95
N ASP A 261 -10.26 -4.95 -15.50
CA ASP A 261 -11.43 -4.77 -16.39
C ASP A 261 -11.48 -3.39 -17.06
N LYS A 262 -10.57 -2.48 -16.65
CA LYS A 262 -10.43 -1.12 -17.21
C LYS A 262 -11.71 -0.28 -17.15
N MET A 263 -12.52 -0.50 -16.13
CA MET A 263 -13.69 0.35 -15.87
C MET A 263 -13.24 1.76 -15.48
N THR A 264 -14.00 2.76 -15.93
CA THR A 264 -13.73 4.19 -15.68
C THR A 264 -14.82 4.80 -14.81
#